data_ada1108208bb23a9dfa3c8a6bf27bfc1
#
_entry.id   ada1108208bb23a9dfa3c8a6bf27bfc1
#
_cell.length_a   1.000
_cell.length_b   1.000
_cell.length_c   1.000
_cell.angle_alpha   90.00
_cell.angle_beta   90.00
_cell.angle_gamma   90.00
#
_symmetry.space_group_name_H-M   'P 1'
#
loop_
_entity.id
_entity.type
_entity.pdbx_description
1 polymer ?
#
loop_
_entity_poly.entity_id
_entity_poly.type
_entity_poly.pdbx_seq_one_letter_code
_entity_poly.pdbx_strand_id
1 'polypeptide(L)'
;MNTTALRPLGRSLTIVAAATLFAACSDPAPLAPRNFGPTKVQAATLPGTDTDGAIATLQRVTARYHRLSVAKDDGFVLLHPCEVRGDEGPVGTVYVNFARLLDGVIDPESPDALIYEPKRNGEFRLVGVEFAVPQALWTAPELPKFLGATFQREDEFGVFALHAWVWRNNPRGLFAEINPRVSCGA
;
A
#
# COMPACT_ATOMS: atom_id res chain seq x y z
N MET A 1 30.10 -93.21 28.63
CA MET A 1 29.10 -92.61 29.57
C MET A 1 29.48 -91.12 29.64
N ASN A 2 28.68 -90.30 28.95
CA ASN A 2 28.99 -88.87 28.70
C ASN A 2 28.36 -88.03 29.78
N THR A 3 29.08 -87.31 30.50
CA THR A 3 28.62 -86.25 31.39
C THR A 3 28.82 -84.89 30.73
N THR A 4 27.73 -84.36 30.30
CA THR A 4 27.64 -83.01 29.66
C THR A 4 27.59 -81.94 30.75
N ALA A 5 28.59 -81.05 30.79
CA ALA A 5 28.58 -79.91 31.69
C ALA A 5 27.83 -78.73 31.11
N LEU A 6 26.85 -78.26 31.87
CA LEU A 6 26.08 -77.04 31.58
C LEU A 6 26.84 -75.79 31.95
N ARG A 7 27.05 -74.86 30.96
CA ARG A 7 27.59 -73.51 31.17
C ARG A 7 26.42 -72.56 31.55
N PRO A 8 26.63 -71.64 32.47
CA PRO A 8 25.64 -70.62 32.75
C PRO A 8 25.75 -69.46 31.76
N LEU A 9 24.62 -69.06 31.19
CA LEU A 9 24.45 -67.86 30.35
C LEU A 9 24.43 -66.61 31.25
N GLY A 10 25.46 -65.79 31.11
CA GLY A 10 25.47 -64.44 31.70
C GLY A 10 24.51 -63.55 30.97
N ARG A 11 23.48 -63.04 31.66
CA ARG A 11 22.60 -61.98 31.14
C ARG A 11 23.26 -60.63 31.34
N SER A 12 23.74 -60.04 30.25
CA SER A 12 24.13 -58.61 30.23
C SER A 12 22.86 -57.74 30.27
N LEU A 13 22.75 -56.96 31.31
CA LEU A 13 21.66 -55.97 31.46
C LEU A 13 22.11 -54.67 30.74
N THR A 14 21.56 -54.44 29.54
CA THR A 14 21.77 -53.19 28.81
C THR A 14 20.80 -52.17 29.34
N ILE A 15 21.33 -51.17 30.07
CA ILE A 15 20.52 -50.01 30.51
C ILE A 15 20.39 -49.08 29.32
N VAL A 16 19.20 -49.01 28.73
CA VAL A 16 18.84 -47.99 27.72
C VAL A 16 18.46 -46.73 28.47
N ALA A 17 19.32 -45.71 28.45
CA ALA A 17 19.00 -44.39 28.93
C ALA A 17 18.07 -43.71 27.91
N ALA A 18 16.78 -43.60 28.24
CA ALA A 18 15.84 -42.81 27.48
C ALA A 18 16.10 -41.31 27.74
N ALA A 19 16.69 -40.62 26.78
CA ALA A 19 16.78 -39.16 26.79
C ALA A 19 15.40 -38.58 26.41
N THR A 20 14.67 -38.09 27.38
CA THR A 20 13.44 -37.31 27.17
C THR A 20 13.83 -35.93 26.67
N LEU A 21 13.63 -35.68 25.37
CA LEU A 21 13.69 -34.35 24.74
C LEU A 21 12.45 -33.56 25.20
N PHE A 22 12.62 -32.66 26.15
CA PHE A 22 11.62 -31.63 26.42
C PHE A 22 11.58 -30.69 25.23
N ALA A 23 10.56 -30.81 24.37
CA ALA A 23 10.21 -29.78 23.41
C ALA A 23 9.70 -28.57 24.22
N ALA A 24 10.50 -27.56 24.38
CA ALA A 24 10.07 -26.27 24.86
C ALA A 24 9.12 -25.67 23.80
N CYS A 25 7.81 -25.72 24.04
CA CYS A 25 6.86 -24.87 23.35
C CYS A 25 7.20 -23.44 23.72
N SER A 26 7.90 -22.73 22.84
CA SER A 26 8.06 -21.29 22.97
C SER A 26 6.71 -20.68 22.62
N ASP A 27 5.98 -20.19 23.64
CA ASP A 27 4.82 -19.35 23.42
C ASP A 27 5.25 -18.16 22.56
N PRO A 28 4.48 -17.82 21.49
CA PRO A 28 4.76 -16.60 20.75
C PRO A 28 4.66 -15.41 21.72
N ALA A 29 5.76 -14.67 21.84
CA ALA A 29 5.76 -13.46 22.65
C ALA A 29 4.58 -12.58 22.22
N PRO A 30 3.80 -12.01 23.16
CA PRO A 30 2.73 -11.08 22.83
C PRO A 30 3.34 -9.95 22.01
N LEU A 31 2.76 -9.68 20.83
CA LEU A 31 3.15 -8.57 19.98
C LEU A 31 3.00 -7.31 20.84
N ALA A 32 4.12 -6.71 21.22
CA ALA A 32 4.11 -5.44 21.90
C ALA A 32 3.26 -4.46 21.08
N PRO A 33 2.35 -3.69 21.70
CA PRO A 33 1.59 -2.68 20.99
C PRO A 33 2.59 -1.78 20.29
N ARG A 34 2.53 -1.69 18.96
CA ARG A 34 3.31 -0.71 18.21
C ARG A 34 2.82 0.63 18.70
N ASN A 35 3.63 1.31 19.47
CA ASN A 35 3.42 2.72 19.79
C ASN A 35 3.48 3.47 18.45
N PHE A 36 2.33 3.76 17.89
CA PHE A 36 2.18 4.81 16.88
C PHE A 36 2.35 6.14 17.64
N GLY A 37 3.58 6.45 18.02
CA GLY A 37 3.92 7.80 18.39
C GLY A 37 3.66 8.68 17.15
N PRO A 38 3.39 10.00 17.31
CA PRO A 38 3.17 10.89 16.19
C PRO A 38 4.42 10.84 15.31
N THR A 39 4.37 9.99 14.28
CA THR A 39 5.39 9.95 13.23
C THR A 39 5.26 11.29 12.53
N LYS A 40 6.30 12.11 12.61
CA LYS A 40 6.35 13.36 11.84
C LYS A 40 6.09 12.97 10.39
N VAL A 41 4.99 13.44 9.84
CA VAL A 41 4.70 13.30 8.42
C VAL A 41 5.84 13.97 7.67
N GLN A 42 6.65 13.20 7.01
CA GLN A 42 7.79 13.66 6.27
C GLN A 42 7.56 13.27 4.82
N ALA A 43 7.37 14.29 3.96
CA ALA A 43 7.40 14.04 2.52
C ALA A 43 8.76 13.42 2.21
N ALA A 44 8.76 12.22 1.63
CA ALA A 44 9.98 11.61 1.13
C ALA A 44 10.52 12.50 0.01
N THR A 45 11.57 13.26 0.32
CA THR A 45 12.26 14.06 -0.67
C THR A 45 13.12 13.09 -1.48
N LEU A 46 12.70 12.77 -2.70
CA LEU A 46 13.55 12.06 -3.64
C LEU A 46 14.76 12.95 -3.95
N PRO A 47 16.00 12.51 -3.72
CA PRO A 47 17.19 13.32 -4.01
C PRO A 47 17.27 13.58 -5.52
N GLY A 48 17.15 14.85 -5.93
CA GLY A 48 17.45 15.27 -7.29
C GLY A 48 16.51 14.81 -8.39
N THR A 49 15.29 14.39 -8.07
CA THR A 49 14.28 14.04 -9.08
C THR A 49 13.70 15.30 -9.67
N ASP A 50 13.98 15.51 -10.96
CA ASP A 50 13.15 16.36 -11.78
C ASP A 50 11.74 15.74 -11.89
N THR A 51 10.77 16.53 -12.29
CA THR A 51 9.38 16.10 -12.43
C THR A 51 9.25 14.89 -13.38
N ASP A 52 10.06 14.81 -14.42
CA ASP A 52 10.04 13.75 -15.42
C ASP A 52 10.50 12.41 -14.83
N GLY A 53 11.55 12.40 -14.01
CA GLY A 53 12.01 11.21 -13.30
C GLY A 53 10.99 10.70 -12.30
N ALA A 54 10.28 11.60 -11.63
CA ALA A 54 9.21 11.22 -10.71
C ALA A 54 7.99 10.63 -11.45
N ILE A 55 7.58 11.20 -12.57
CA ILE A 55 6.52 10.66 -13.43
C ILE A 55 6.89 9.26 -13.91
N ALA A 56 8.12 9.05 -14.38
CA ALA A 56 8.60 7.73 -14.82
C ALA A 56 8.57 6.71 -13.67
N THR A 57 8.93 7.13 -12.46
CA THR A 57 8.83 6.28 -11.27
C THR A 57 7.39 5.90 -10.97
N LEU A 58 6.46 6.87 -10.93
CA LEU A 58 5.04 6.62 -10.71
C LEU A 58 4.45 5.69 -11.77
N GLN A 59 4.79 5.89 -13.03
CA GLN A 59 4.37 4.98 -14.11
C GLN A 59 4.92 3.57 -13.89
N ARG A 60 6.18 3.42 -13.56
CA ARG A 60 6.81 2.11 -13.31
C ARG A 60 6.13 1.35 -12.17
N VAL A 61 5.90 1.99 -11.02
CA VAL A 61 5.34 1.32 -9.85
C VAL A 61 3.84 1.05 -9.97
N THR A 62 3.13 1.84 -10.78
CA THR A 62 1.67 1.72 -10.95
C THR A 62 1.25 1.00 -12.22
N ALA A 63 2.18 0.65 -13.13
CA ALA A 63 1.88 -0.04 -14.38
C ALA A 63 1.07 -1.33 -14.18
N ARG A 64 1.34 -2.08 -13.11
CA ARG A 64 0.60 -3.31 -12.76
C ARG A 64 -0.89 -3.06 -12.50
N TYR A 65 -1.26 -1.88 -12.07
CA TYR A 65 -2.62 -1.48 -11.72
C TYR A 65 -3.50 -1.08 -12.92
N HIS A 66 -2.97 -1.14 -14.16
CA HIS A 66 -3.84 -1.14 -15.35
C HIS A 66 -4.88 -2.26 -15.31
N ARG A 67 -4.60 -3.33 -14.56
CA ARG A 67 -5.58 -4.36 -14.20
C ARG A 67 -6.12 -4.04 -12.80
N LEU A 68 -7.38 -3.59 -12.73
CA LEU A 68 -8.04 -3.25 -11.48
C LEU A 68 -8.06 -4.42 -10.47
N SER A 69 -8.12 -5.67 -10.94
CA SER A 69 -8.06 -6.84 -10.05
C SER A 69 -6.75 -6.87 -9.25
N VAL A 70 -5.61 -6.54 -9.87
CA VAL A 70 -4.32 -6.47 -9.17
C VAL A 70 -4.31 -5.37 -8.11
N ALA A 71 -4.94 -4.22 -8.39
CA ALA A 71 -5.08 -3.18 -7.39
C ALA A 71 -5.91 -3.66 -6.19
N LYS A 72 -7.03 -4.34 -6.45
CA LYS A 72 -7.87 -4.92 -5.39
C LYS A 72 -7.13 -5.97 -4.57
N ASP A 73 -6.36 -6.84 -5.21
CA ASP A 73 -5.54 -7.85 -4.54
C ASP A 73 -4.46 -7.22 -3.65
N ASP A 74 -3.97 -6.03 -4.02
CA ASP A 74 -3.01 -5.23 -3.23
C ASP A 74 -3.68 -4.34 -2.17
N GLY A 75 -4.99 -4.49 -1.93
CA GLY A 75 -5.71 -3.82 -0.86
C GLY A 75 -6.33 -2.47 -1.22
N PHE A 76 -6.38 -2.11 -2.51
CA PHE A 76 -7.14 -0.93 -2.93
C PHE A 76 -8.64 -1.25 -2.97
N VAL A 77 -9.44 -0.41 -2.32
CA VAL A 77 -10.89 -0.51 -2.26
C VAL A 77 -11.55 0.72 -2.87
N LEU A 78 -12.75 0.56 -3.41
CA LEU A 78 -13.50 1.68 -3.98
C LEU A 78 -13.79 2.72 -2.89
N LEU A 79 -13.32 3.94 -3.08
CA LEU A 79 -13.64 5.09 -2.22
C LEU A 79 -14.90 5.78 -2.74
N HIS A 80 -14.88 6.22 -3.99
CA HIS A 80 -16.07 6.77 -4.64
C HIS A 80 -16.10 6.42 -6.14
N PRO A 81 -17.31 6.27 -6.73
CA PRO A 81 -17.46 6.08 -8.17
C PRO A 81 -17.03 7.33 -8.94
N CYS A 82 -16.94 7.20 -10.26
CA CYS A 82 -16.67 8.35 -11.12
C CYS A 82 -17.77 9.40 -10.95
N GLU A 83 -17.36 10.62 -10.65
CA GLU A 83 -18.25 11.76 -10.46
C GLU A 83 -17.81 12.96 -11.30
N VAL A 84 -18.77 13.84 -11.59
CA VAL A 84 -18.52 15.11 -12.26
C VAL A 84 -18.82 16.21 -11.25
N ARG A 85 -17.82 16.99 -10.91
CA ARG A 85 -17.95 18.10 -9.95
C ARG A 85 -18.41 19.37 -10.67
N GLY A 86 -19.73 19.53 -10.77
CA GLY A 86 -20.35 20.71 -11.39
C GLY A 86 -19.75 21.05 -12.75
N ASP A 87 -19.39 22.33 -12.95
CA ASP A 87 -18.76 22.83 -14.17
C ASP A 87 -17.23 22.54 -14.22
N GLU A 88 -16.64 22.05 -13.15
CA GLU A 88 -15.21 21.77 -13.09
C GLU A 88 -14.83 20.55 -13.92
N GLY A 89 -15.64 19.50 -13.88
CA GLY A 89 -15.49 18.32 -14.71
C GLY A 89 -15.28 17.02 -13.91
N PRO A 90 -14.88 15.94 -14.61
CA PRO A 90 -14.79 14.62 -14.01
C PRO A 90 -13.54 14.42 -13.15
N VAL A 91 -13.71 13.78 -12.00
CA VAL A 91 -12.63 13.36 -11.10
C VAL A 91 -12.14 11.95 -11.45
N GLY A 92 -13.04 11.07 -11.90
CA GLY A 92 -12.75 9.65 -12.09
C GLY A 92 -13.26 8.79 -10.93
N THR A 93 -13.05 7.48 -11.06
CA THR A 93 -13.34 6.50 -10.00
C THR A 93 -12.09 6.33 -9.14
N VAL A 94 -12.19 6.56 -7.85
CA VAL A 94 -11.05 6.49 -6.93
C VAL A 94 -11.08 5.19 -6.12
N TYR A 95 -9.95 4.49 -6.15
CA TYR A 95 -9.68 3.33 -5.30
C TYR A 95 -8.54 3.68 -4.34
N VAL A 96 -8.78 3.58 -3.04
CA VAL A 96 -7.83 3.95 -1.98
C VAL A 96 -7.26 2.71 -1.30
N ASN A 97 -5.99 2.78 -0.90
CA ASN A 97 -5.38 1.84 0.01
C ASN A 97 -5.27 2.51 1.40
N PHE A 98 -6.19 2.17 2.30
CA PHE A 98 -6.23 2.78 3.63
C PHE A 98 -4.98 2.48 4.47
N ALA A 99 -4.27 1.38 4.25
CA ALA A 99 -3.04 1.10 4.98
C ALA A 99 -1.92 2.09 4.63
N ARG A 100 -1.89 2.56 3.37
CA ARG A 100 -0.96 3.60 2.91
C ARG A 100 -1.41 4.97 3.40
N LEU A 101 -2.65 5.35 3.11
CA LEU A 101 -3.22 6.65 3.51
C LEU A 101 -3.03 6.92 5.01
N LEU A 102 -3.22 5.93 5.86
CA LEU A 102 -3.17 6.09 7.31
C LEU A 102 -1.75 6.02 7.89
N ASP A 103 -0.73 5.71 7.10
CA ASP A 103 0.67 5.79 7.55
C ASP A 103 1.19 7.24 7.58
N GLY A 104 0.48 8.16 6.89
CA GLY A 104 0.79 9.58 6.84
C GLY A 104 2.07 9.91 6.06
N VAL A 105 2.55 9.00 5.20
CA VAL A 105 3.77 9.16 4.41
C VAL A 105 3.42 9.50 2.96
N ILE A 106 4.01 10.56 2.42
CA ILE A 106 3.91 10.88 0.98
C ILE A 106 5.10 10.22 0.29
N ASP A 107 4.85 9.08 -0.36
CA ASP A 107 5.89 8.27 -1.02
C ASP A 107 5.59 8.15 -2.53
N PRO A 108 6.47 8.65 -3.42
CA PRO A 108 6.30 8.53 -4.87
C PRO A 108 6.27 7.10 -5.40
N GLU A 109 6.81 6.14 -4.65
CA GLU A 109 6.76 4.73 -5.03
C GLU A 109 5.53 4.00 -4.49
N SER A 110 4.75 4.65 -3.62
CA SER A 110 3.60 4.05 -2.93
C SER A 110 2.39 4.99 -2.86
N PRO A 111 1.80 5.41 -3.99
CA PRO A 111 0.65 6.31 -3.98
C PRO A 111 -0.51 5.72 -3.17
N ASP A 112 -1.27 6.60 -2.50
CA ASP A 112 -2.34 6.22 -1.57
C ASP A 112 -3.59 5.78 -2.29
N ALA A 113 -3.87 6.38 -3.46
CA ALA A 113 -5.02 6.04 -4.26
C ALA A 113 -4.70 5.97 -5.77
N LEU A 114 -5.59 5.30 -6.49
CA LEU A 114 -5.55 5.11 -7.94
C LEU A 114 -6.82 5.67 -8.55
N ILE A 115 -6.66 6.45 -9.61
CA ILE A 115 -7.78 7.10 -10.32
C ILE A 115 -8.02 6.37 -11.63
N TYR A 116 -9.26 5.93 -11.83
CA TYR A 116 -9.68 5.18 -13.01
C TYR A 116 -10.79 5.91 -13.79
N GLU A 117 -10.71 5.80 -15.11
CA GLU A 117 -11.78 6.15 -16.04
C GLU A 117 -12.61 4.89 -16.33
N PRO A 118 -13.95 4.87 -16.06
CA PRO A 118 -14.79 3.76 -16.47
C PRO A 118 -14.96 3.74 -17.99
N LYS A 119 -14.96 2.54 -18.58
CA LYS A 119 -15.19 2.32 -20.01
C LYS A 119 -16.60 1.80 -20.25
N ARG A 120 -17.11 1.97 -21.50
CA ARG A 120 -18.44 1.47 -21.91
C ARG A 120 -18.62 -0.04 -21.77
N ASN A 121 -17.55 -0.81 -21.85
CA ASN A 121 -17.57 -2.28 -21.69
C ASN A 121 -17.53 -2.72 -20.21
N GLY A 122 -17.63 -1.81 -19.25
CA GLY A 122 -17.54 -2.09 -17.82
C GLY A 122 -16.12 -2.24 -17.28
N GLU A 123 -15.10 -2.15 -18.16
CA GLU A 123 -13.71 -2.13 -17.72
C GLU A 123 -13.30 -0.75 -17.17
N PHE A 124 -12.15 -0.70 -16.56
CA PHE A 124 -11.53 0.51 -16.04
C PHE A 124 -10.18 0.77 -16.72
N ARG A 125 -9.87 2.04 -16.94
CA ARG A 125 -8.56 2.50 -17.41
C ARG A 125 -7.90 3.29 -16.29
N LEU A 126 -6.73 2.88 -15.85
CA LEU A 126 -5.91 3.71 -14.96
C LEU A 126 -5.54 5.02 -15.67
N VAL A 127 -5.81 6.16 -15.06
CA VAL A 127 -5.59 7.49 -15.63
C VAL A 127 -4.67 8.35 -14.78
N GLY A 128 -4.64 8.13 -13.48
CA GLY A 128 -3.83 8.86 -12.54
C GLY A 128 -3.68 8.15 -11.21
N VAL A 129 -2.97 8.79 -10.31
CA VAL A 129 -2.81 8.39 -8.92
C VAL A 129 -3.13 9.58 -8.02
N GLU A 130 -3.31 9.32 -6.75
CA GLU A 130 -3.51 10.35 -5.74
C GLU A 130 -2.59 10.07 -4.56
N PHE A 131 -1.98 11.14 -4.05
CA PHE A 131 -1.31 11.19 -2.78
C PHE A 131 -2.22 11.88 -1.78
N ALA A 132 -2.37 11.32 -0.60
CA ALA A 132 -3.21 11.92 0.42
C ALA A 132 -2.58 11.77 1.80
N VAL A 133 -2.86 12.74 2.66
CA VAL A 133 -2.43 12.70 4.06
C VAL A 133 -3.59 13.13 4.94
N PRO A 134 -3.94 12.38 6.00
CA PRO A 134 -4.98 12.79 6.91
C PRO A 134 -4.67 14.15 7.55
N GLN A 135 -5.64 15.08 7.53
CA GLN A 135 -5.47 16.42 8.11
C GLN A 135 -5.09 16.34 9.61
N ALA A 136 -5.61 15.33 10.32
CA ALA A 136 -5.33 15.11 11.72
C ALA A 136 -3.86 14.71 11.99
N LEU A 137 -3.15 14.19 11.01
CA LEU A 137 -1.74 13.81 11.12
C LEU A 137 -0.78 14.93 10.65
N TRP A 138 -1.31 15.95 9.96
CA TRP A 138 -0.51 17.05 9.44
C TRP A 138 -0.37 18.16 10.47
N THR A 139 0.84 18.39 10.98
CA THR A 139 1.10 19.36 12.06
C THR A 139 1.82 20.62 11.60
N ALA A 140 2.27 20.68 10.34
CA ALA A 140 2.91 21.88 9.79
C ALA A 140 1.86 22.96 9.49
N PRO A 141 2.21 24.26 9.63
CA PRO A 141 1.30 25.34 9.32
C PRO A 141 1.03 25.51 7.82
N GLU A 142 1.99 25.11 6.96
CA GLU A 142 1.85 25.15 5.51
C GLU A 142 1.22 23.85 5.01
N LEU A 143 0.47 23.93 3.90
CA LEU A 143 -0.05 22.76 3.21
C LEU A 143 1.07 21.83 2.74
N PRO A 144 0.82 20.51 2.68
CA PRO A 144 1.78 19.57 2.13
C PRO A 144 2.15 19.94 0.68
N LYS A 145 3.38 19.61 0.30
CA LYS A 145 3.88 19.79 -1.08
C LYS A 145 4.59 18.55 -1.55
N PHE A 146 4.42 18.24 -2.82
CA PHE A 146 5.10 17.15 -3.48
C PHE A 146 5.43 17.53 -4.93
N LEU A 147 6.67 17.35 -5.37
CA LEU A 147 7.15 17.71 -6.72
C LEU A 147 6.79 19.16 -7.13
N GLY A 148 6.86 20.10 -6.19
CA GLY A 148 6.52 21.51 -6.42
C GLY A 148 5.03 21.84 -6.44
N ALA A 149 4.15 20.85 -6.43
CA ALA A 149 2.71 21.03 -6.33
C ALA A 149 2.25 21.07 -4.86
N THR A 150 1.27 21.91 -4.56
CA THR A 150 0.67 22.01 -3.23
C THR A 150 -0.58 21.15 -3.20
N PHE A 151 -0.74 20.38 -2.12
CA PHE A 151 -1.94 19.57 -1.88
C PHE A 151 -3.15 20.47 -1.68
N GLN A 152 -4.31 19.96 -2.05
CA GLN A 152 -5.59 20.61 -1.80
C GLN A 152 -6.22 20.03 -0.55
N ARG A 153 -7.08 20.83 0.08
CA ARG A 153 -7.81 20.45 1.26
C ARG A 153 -9.13 19.81 0.85
N GLU A 154 -9.33 18.56 1.23
CA GLU A 154 -10.55 17.78 0.99
C GLU A 154 -11.26 17.52 2.32
N ASP A 155 -12.10 18.47 2.73
CA ASP A 155 -12.76 18.40 4.05
C ASP A 155 -13.78 17.27 4.15
N GLU A 156 -14.39 16.88 3.05
CA GLU A 156 -15.32 15.74 3.00
C GLU A 156 -14.66 14.43 3.46
N PHE A 157 -13.41 14.22 3.08
CA PHE A 157 -12.62 13.04 3.42
C PHE A 157 -11.65 13.26 4.58
N GLY A 158 -11.52 14.49 5.06
CA GLY A 158 -10.60 14.85 6.14
C GLY A 158 -9.13 14.68 5.78
N VAL A 159 -8.77 14.88 4.52
CA VAL A 159 -7.41 14.72 4.00
C VAL A 159 -6.91 15.99 3.31
N PHE A 160 -5.60 16.08 3.12
CA PHE A 160 -4.98 16.86 2.07
C PHE A 160 -4.66 15.92 0.93
N ALA A 161 -5.03 16.24 -0.31
CA ALA A 161 -4.90 15.39 -1.49
C ALA A 161 -4.17 16.08 -2.63
N LEU A 162 -3.49 15.30 -3.46
CA LEU A 162 -2.83 15.75 -4.68
C LEU A 162 -2.98 14.68 -5.77
N HIS A 163 -3.71 15.00 -6.82
CA HIS A 163 -3.81 14.16 -8.01
C HIS A 163 -2.55 14.26 -8.88
N ALA A 164 -2.18 13.16 -9.52
CA ALA A 164 -1.12 13.12 -10.52
C ALA A 164 -1.56 12.30 -11.75
N TRP A 165 -1.83 12.98 -12.86
CA TRP A 165 -2.40 12.40 -14.09
C TRP A 165 -1.32 11.75 -14.98
N VAL A 166 -0.60 10.79 -14.43
CA VAL A 166 0.57 10.17 -15.08
C VAL A 166 0.23 9.23 -16.25
N TRP A 167 -1.03 8.81 -16.38
CA TRP A 167 -1.50 7.89 -17.42
C TRP A 167 -2.47 8.51 -18.43
N ARG A 168 -2.95 9.73 -18.14
CA ARG A 168 -3.85 10.47 -19.01
C ARG A 168 -3.44 11.94 -19.03
N ASN A 169 -2.89 12.38 -20.16
CA ASN A 169 -2.51 13.80 -20.27
C ASN A 169 -3.69 14.70 -19.89
N ASN A 170 -3.42 15.66 -19.01
CA ASN A 170 -4.39 16.63 -18.52
C ASN A 170 -4.06 18.02 -19.09
N PRO A 171 -4.93 18.63 -19.90
CA PRO A 171 -4.69 19.96 -20.44
C PRO A 171 -4.63 21.07 -19.39
N ARG A 172 -5.16 20.81 -18.18
CA ARG A 172 -5.10 21.72 -17.04
C ARG A 172 -3.81 21.57 -16.20
N GLY A 173 -2.98 20.60 -16.53
CA GLY A 173 -1.72 20.32 -15.83
C GLY A 173 -1.69 18.95 -15.14
N LEU A 174 -0.46 18.48 -14.90
CA LEU A 174 -0.20 17.17 -14.32
C LEU A 174 -0.91 16.98 -12.96
N PHE A 175 -0.91 18.02 -12.13
CA PHE A 175 -1.40 18.01 -10.75
C PHE A 175 -2.75 18.72 -10.57
N ALA A 176 -3.45 19.04 -11.66
CA ALA A 176 -4.78 19.62 -11.53
C ALA A 176 -5.76 18.63 -10.92
N GLU A 177 -6.71 19.13 -10.14
CA GLU A 177 -7.69 18.33 -9.41
C GLU A 177 -8.54 17.45 -10.33
N ILE A 178 -8.99 18.01 -11.44
CA ILE A 178 -9.81 17.31 -12.43
C ILE A 178 -9.12 17.22 -13.78
N ASN A 179 -9.50 16.23 -14.58
CA ASN A 179 -9.01 16.06 -15.95
C ASN A 179 -10.17 16.02 -16.96
N PRO A 180 -10.39 17.08 -17.77
CA PRO A 180 -11.51 17.14 -18.72
C PRO A 180 -11.43 16.07 -19.83
N ARG A 181 -10.33 15.31 -19.93
CA ARG A 181 -10.19 14.19 -20.86
C ARG A 181 -10.65 12.86 -20.26
N VAL A 182 -11.00 12.81 -18.98
CA VAL A 182 -11.62 11.67 -18.32
C VAL A 182 -13.13 11.73 -18.56
N SER A 183 -13.79 10.60 -18.65
CA SER A 183 -15.23 10.52 -18.81
C SER A 183 -15.85 9.65 -17.72
N CYS A 184 -16.92 10.13 -17.08
CA CYS A 184 -17.74 9.35 -16.17
C CYS A 184 -18.97 8.76 -16.87
N GLY A 185 -19.24 9.22 -18.07
CA GLY A 185 -20.35 8.71 -18.90
C GLY A 185 -19.86 7.64 -19.86
N ALA A 186 -20.33 6.44 -19.66
CA ALA A 186 -20.22 5.41 -20.69
C ALA A 186 -21.31 5.62 -21.77
#